data_96bdb5a74bd7681b21e6f6847c039b83
#
_entry.id   96bdb5a74bd7681b21e6f6847c039b83
#
_cell.length_a   1.000
_cell.length_b   1.000
_cell.length_c   1.000
_cell.angle_alpha   90.00
_cell.angle_beta   90.00
_cell.angle_gamma   90.00
#
_symmetry.space_group_name_H-M   'P 1'
#
loop_
_entity.id
_entity.type
_entity.pdbx_description
1 polymer ?
#
loop_
_entity_poly.entity_id
_entity_poly.type
_entity_poly.pdbx_seq_one_letter_code
_entity_poly.pdbx_strand_id
1 'polypeptide(L)' 'GAAAQVKSDAQSDILQALLALGYSDKEAAASLKALPTDVGVSDGIKMALKALAK' A
#
# COMPACT_ATOMS: atom_id res chain seq x y z
N GLY A 1 -6.73 -20.93 -0.67
CA GLY A 1 -7.80 -20.28 -0.35
C GLY A 1 -7.50 -19.03 0.35
N ALA A 2 -6.37 -18.64 0.24
CA ALA A 2 -5.97 -17.48 0.94
C ALA A 2 -6.65 -16.25 0.46
N ALA A 3 -7.41 -16.37 -0.52
CA ALA A 3 -8.06 -15.22 -1.08
C ALA A 3 -8.99 -14.53 -0.11
N ALA A 4 -9.32 -15.19 0.93
CA ALA A 4 -10.36 -14.67 1.76
C ALA A 4 -10.08 -13.31 2.35
N GLN A 5 -8.91 -13.07 2.82
CA GLN A 5 -8.70 -11.80 3.48
C GLN A 5 -7.93 -10.86 2.66
N VAL A 6 -8.45 -10.63 1.54
CA VAL A 6 -7.80 -9.80 0.59
C VAL A 6 -7.57 -8.39 1.06
N LYS A 7 -8.49 -7.83 1.76
CA LYS A 7 -8.37 -6.44 2.14
C LYS A 7 -7.16 -6.15 2.99
N SER A 8 -7.03 -6.89 4.06
CA SER A 8 -5.89 -6.70 4.94
C SER A 8 -4.61 -7.01 4.22
N ASP A 9 -4.66 -8.06 3.44
CA ASP A 9 -3.46 -8.47 2.72
C ASP A 9 -3.03 -7.43 1.73
N ALA A 10 -3.98 -6.77 1.10
CA ALA A 10 -3.64 -5.74 0.14
C ALA A 10 -2.87 -4.62 0.80
N GLN A 11 -3.32 -4.18 1.94
CA GLN A 11 -2.63 -3.11 2.63
C GLN A 11 -1.24 -3.53 3.06
N SER A 12 -1.15 -4.72 3.57
CA SER A 12 0.13 -5.25 3.99
C SER A 12 1.08 -5.37 2.82
N ASP A 13 0.58 -5.86 1.71
CA ASP A 13 1.39 -5.99 0.51
C ASP A 13 1.87 -4.64 0.01
N ILE A 14 0.98 -3.67 0.01
CA ILE A 14 1.35 -2.33 -0.42
C ILE A 14 2.44 -1.76 0.48
N LEU A 15 2.27 -1.94 1.77
CA LEU A 15 3.26 -1.46 2.72
C LEU A 15 4.61 -2.09 2.46
N GLN A 16 4.63 -3.39 2.31
CA GLN A 16 5.88 -4.08 2.06
C GLN A 16 6.53 -3.66 0.77
N ALA A 17 5.73 -3.45 -0.25
CA ALA A 17 6.27 -3.00 -1.52
C ALA A 17 6.93 -1.63 -1.38
N LEU A 18 6.30 -0.75 -0.65
CA LEU A 18 6.87 0.58 -0.44
C LEU A 18 8.17 0.52 0.34
N LEU A 19 8.19 -0.33 1.36
CA LEU A 19 9.41 -0.50 2.13
C LEU A 19 10.54 -1.06 1.28
N ALA A 20 10.20 -1.99 0.41
CA ALA A 20 11.18 -2.58 -0.47
C ALA A 20 11.75 -1.57 -1.45
N LEU A 21 10.96 -0.57 -1.79
CA LEU A 21 11.42 0.48 -2.68
C LEU A 21 12.28 1.51 -1.98
N GLY A 22 12.33 1.46 -0.66
CA GLY A 22 13.19 2.38 0.07
C GLY A 22 12.46 3.42 0.89
N TYR A 23 11.15 3.41 0.88
CA TYR A 23 10.42 4.37 1.69
C TYR A 23 10.40 3.92 3.15
N SER A 24 10.27 4.86 4.05
CA SER A 24 10.26 4.54 5.46
C SER A 24 8.89 4.06 5.90
N ASP A 25 8.86 3.41 7.05
CA ASP A 25 7.60 2.98 7.63
C ASP A 25 6.60 4.11 7.76
N LYS A 26 7.07 5.25 8.19
CA LYS A 26 6.22 6.39 8.35
C LYS A 26 5.60 6.83 7.05
N GLU A 27 6.43 6.92 6.04
CA GLU A 27 5.95 7.34 4.73
C GLU A 27 4.97 6.34 4.16
N ALA A 28 5.32 5.07 4.28
CA ALA A 28 4.45 4.04 3.76
C ALA A 28 3.11 4.02 4.49
N ALA A 29 3.15 4.13 5.79
CA ALA A 29 1.93 4.13 6.57
C ALA A 29 1.05 5.33 6.26
N ALA A 30 1.67 6.47 6.08
CA ALA A 30 0.91 7.66 5.75
C ALA A 30 0.23 7.52 4.40
N SER A 31 0.93 6.92 3.46
CA SER A 31 0.34 6.68 2.15
C SER A 31 -0.84 5.74 2.24
N LEU A 32 -0.70 4.70 3.04
CA LEU A 32 -1.79 3.75 3.21
C LEU A 32 -3.03 4.41 3.78
N LYS A 33 -2.83 5.33 4.68
CA LYS A 33 -3.96 6.02 5.27
C LYS A 33 -4.74 6.82 4.25
N ALA A 34 -4.05 7.32 3.25
CA ALA A 34 -4.70 8.11 2.22
C ALA A 34 -5.42 7.24 1.20
N LEU A 35 -5.18 5.96 1.21
CA LEU A 35 -5.80 5.07 0.23
C LEU A 35 -7.14 4.54 0.71
N PRO A 36 -8.07 4.26 -0.23
CA PRO A 36 -9.32 3.61 0.16
C PRO A 36 -9.04 2.22 0.70
N THR A 37 -9.88 1.76 1.58
CA THR A 37 -9.66 0.45 2.18
C THR A 37 -9.90 -0.68 1.21
N ASP A 38 -10.66 -0.43 0.17
CA ASP A 38 -10.96 -1.48 -0.80
C ASP A 38 -10.12 -1.38 -2.06
N VAL A 39 -9.06 -0.61 -2.02
CA VAL A 39 -8.18 -0.50 -3.17
C VAL A 39 -7.38 -1.79 -3.32
N GLY A 40 -7.13 -2.18 -4.56
CA GLY A 40 -6.34 -3.36 -4.83
C GLY A 40 -4.86 -3.07 -4.66
N VAL A 41 -4.05 -4.11 -4.65
CA VAL A 41 -2.62 -3.96 -4.45
C VAL A 41 -2.00 -3.10 -5.53
N SER A 42 -2.28 -3.43 -6.77
CA SER A 42 -1.70 -2.69 -7.88
C SER A 42 -2.06 -1.22 -7.84
N ASP A 43 -3.34 -0.97 -7.70
CA ASP A 43 -3.81 0.41 -7.67
C ASP A 43 -3.28 1.13 -6.43
N GLY A 44 -3.25 0.42 -5.33
CA GLY A 44 -2.76 1.02 -4.10
C GLY A 44 -1.31 1.44 -4.22
N ILE A 45 -0.50 0.59 -4.81
CA ILE A 45 0.91 0.91 -4.99
C ILE A 45 1.06 2.13 -5.90
N LYS A 46 0.32 2.15 -6.99
CA LYS A 46 0.38 3.28 -7.89
C LYS A 46 0.00 4.58 -7.21
N MET A 47 -1.08 4.54 -6.48
CA MET A 47 -1.54 5.75 -5.80
C MET A 47 -0.57 6.18 -4.73
N ALA A 48 -0.02 5.23 -4.01
CA ALA A 48 0.95 5.54 -2.97
C ALA A 48 2.20 6.16 -3.57
N LEU A 49 2.68 5.59 -4.66
CA LEU A 49 3.86 6.13 -5.31
C LEU A 49 3.63 7.54 -5.81
N LYS A 50 2.46 7.79 -6.33
CA LYS A 50 2.12 9.13 -6.77
C LYS A 50 2.17 10.11 -5.61
N ALA A 51 1.62 9.71 -4.50
CA ALA A 51 1.60 10.58 -3.34
C ALA A 51 3.00 10.82 -2.80
N LEU A 52 3.83 9.82 -2.85
CA LEU A 52 5.18 9.94 -2.31
C LEU A 52 6.14 10.62 -3.28
N ALA A 53 5.85 10.50 -4.53
CA ALA A 53 6.76 11.03 -5.53
C ALA A 53 6.65 12.52 -5.74
N LYS A 54 5.71 13.17 -5.29
CA LYS A 54 5.62 14.60 -5.42
C LYS A 54 6.42 15.17 -6.54
#